data_5cf22460e519cf0d29156ae8e0b063de
#
_entry.id   5cf22460e519cf0d29156ae8e0b063de
#
_cell.length_a   1.000
_cell.length_b   1.000
_cell.length_c   1.000
_cell.angle_alpha   90.00
_cell.angle_beta   90.00
_cell.angle_gamma   90.00
#
_symmetry.space_group_name_H-M   'P 1'
#
loop_
_entity.id
_entity.type
_entity.pdbx_description
1 polymer ?
#
loop_
_entity_poly.entity_id
_entity_poly.type
_entity_poly.pdbx_seq_one_letter_code
_entity_poly.pdbx_strand_id
1 'polypeptide(L)'
;YQRDDLNGFTLGSDPQRHVGAKSGMSAELAYLDSEYPSVFVTHVYKNNYLPFGNTLWRFNGDYFSDYGGDYGVNQCGWGWGAKFFDVNNSGVLSLYVANGFIAGDPQKSYWYKLAVLSSAPQGIVSSPKYWPNMKGQDVSGHEQDCLFINEGNNRFYDYSNDADLQIDQDRLLGRGVAVLDYLNNGSQALTVSNQLGRAYLYKITHLNTNNWIGFKLIGTKSNRDAVGVKMEITLQNKKMIRELYPLNGYSSQSDSRLHFGLGNADRIEKINIYWPSGKKQELQSDIKLNMYHTIKEEL
;
A
#
# COMPACT_ATOMS: atom_id res chain seq x y z
N TYR A 1 -4.23 -17.89 4.65
CA TYR A 1 -4.85 -19.16 4.23
C TYR A 1 -3.83 -19.95 3.44
N GLN A 2 -3.58 -21.19 3.85
CA GLN A 2 -2.80 -22.15 3.07
C GLN A 2 -3.76 -23.12 2.39
N ARG A 3 -3.43 -23.53 1.17
CA ARG A 3 -4.19 -24.57 0.49
C ARG A 3 -3.70 -25.93 0.97
N ASP A 4 -4.60 -26.70 1.51
CA ASP A 4 -4.41 -28.12 1.77
C ASP A 4 -5.04 -28.89 0.60
N ASP A 5 -4.22 -29.71 -0.08
CA ASP A 5 -4.66 -30.45 -1.28
C ASP A 5 -5.82 -31.45 -0.99
N LEU A 6 -6.05 -31.76 0.28
CA LEU A 6 -7.11 -32.67 0.69
C LEU A 6 -8.34 -31.93 1.24
N ASN A 7 -8.17 -30.76 1.89
CA ASN A 7 -9.23 -30.08 2.66
C ASN A 7 -9.51 -28.64 2.22
N GLY A 8 -8.86 -28.13 1.18
CA GLY A 8 -9.04 -26.76 0.69
C GLY A 8 -8.15 -25.74 1.39
N PHE A 9 -8.72 -24.66 1.92
CA PHE A 9 -7.97 -23.58 2.56
C PHE A 9 -8.04 -23.67 4.07
N THR A 10 -6.88 -23.60 4.74
CA THR A 10 -6.79 -23.47 6.20
C THR A 10 -6.42 -22.06 6.62
N LEU A 11 -6.79 -21.66 7.82
CA LEU A 11 -6.40 -20.36 8.38
C LEU A 11 -4.92 -20.42 8.81
N GLY A 12 -4.07 -19.67 8.09
CA GLY A 12 -2.63 -19.59 8.34
C GLY A 12 -2.21 -18.37 9.15
N SER A 13 -3.07 -17.87 10.06
CA SER A 13 -2.76 -16.73 10.94
C SER A 13 -2.41 -17.18 12.35
N ASP A 14 -1.53 -16.42 13.01
CA ASP A 14 -1.20 -16.62 14.42
C ASP A 14 -2.42 -16.32 15.31
N PRO A 15 -2.94 -17.32 16.04
CA PRO A 15 -4.10 -17.11 16.92
C PRO A 15 -3.83 -16.10 18.05
N GLN A 16 -2.58 -15.91 18.47
CA GLN A 16 -2.21 -15.00 19.55
C GLN A 16 -2.04 -13.55 19.08
N ARG A 17 -1.75 -13.34 17.79
CA ARG A 17 -1.59 -12.03 17.15
C ARG A 17 -2.74 -11.68 16.20
N HIS A 18 -3.82 -12.43 16.27
CA HIS A 18 -5.01 -12.12 15.49
C HIS A 18 -5.78 -11.01 16.19
N VAL A 19 -5.46 -9.79 15.86
CA VAL A 19 -6.30 -8.66 16.19
C VAL A 19 -7.41 -8.64 15.16
N GLY A 20 -8.62 -8.98 15.56
CA GLY A 20 -9.78 -9.07 14.67
C GLY A 20 -10.18 -7.72 14.10
N ALA A 21 -9.40 -7.22 13.17
CA ALA A 21 -9.75 -6.05 12.38
C ALA A 21 -11.01 -6.37 11.57
N LYS A 22 -12.04 -5.56 11.71
CA LYS A 22 -13.40 -5.92 11.33
C LYS A 22 -13.91 -5.21 10.08
N SER A 23 -13.13 -4.30 9.48
CA SER A 23 -13.60 -3.40 8.42
C SER A 23 -12.54 -3.16 7.35
N GLY A 24 -11.99 -4.25 6.77
CA GLY A 24 -11.02 -4.16 5.67
C GLY A 24 -11.60 -3.50 4.44
N MET A 25 -10.93 -2.46 3.92
CA MET A 25 -11.34 -1.70 2.74
C MET A 25 -10.46 -2.04 1.53
N SER A 26 -9.15 -2.08 1.72
CA SER A 26 -8.17 -2.34 0.67
C SER A 26 -7.01 -3.16 1.22
N ALA A 27 -6.38 -3.94 0.35
CA ALA A 27 -5.16 -4.67 0.65
C ALA A 27 -4.05 -4.25 -0.31
N GLU A 28 -2.84 -4.08 0.21
CA GLU A 28 -1.64 -3.73 -0.53
C GLU A 28 -0.52 -4.73 -0.22
N LEU A 29 0.17 -5.18 -1.26
CA LEU A 29 1.28 -6.12 -1.16
C LEU A 29 2.61 -5.40 -1.29
N ALA A 30 3.59 -5.73 -0.44
CA ALA A 30 4.95 -5.26 -0.59
C ALA A 30 5.98 -6.25 -0.03
N TYR A 31 7.14 -6.32 -0.67
CA TYR A 31 8.32 -6.99 -0.13
C TYR A 31 9.15 -5.92 0.59
N LEU A 32 9.06 -5.89 1.91
CA LEU A 32 9.75 -4.87 2.73
C LEU A 32 11.21 -5.27 2.97
N ASP A 33 11.46 -6.41 3.59
CA ASP A 33 12.78 -6.91 3.99
C ASP A 33 12.89 -8.44 3.96
N SER A 34 11.92 -9.09 3.35
CA SER A 34 11.74 -10.55 3.36
C SER A 34 11.52 -11.06 1.94
N GLU A 35 11.79 -12.35 1.72
CA GLU A 35 11.44 -13.05 0.50
C GLU A 35 9.94 -13.32 0.36
N TYR A 36 9.19 -13.13 1.46
CA TYR A 36 7.75 -13.24 1.49
C TYR A 36 7.09 -11.86 1.45
N PRO A 37 5.97 -11.71 0.75
CA PRO A 37 5.25 -10.45 0.73
C PRO A 37 4.63 -10.15 2.09
N SER A 38 4.65 -8.89 2.46
CA SER A 38 3.82 -8.33 3.52
C SER A 38 2.49 -7.88 2.94
N VAL A 39 1.40 -8.04 3.68
CA VAL A 39 0.05 -7.61 3.28
C VAL A 39 -0.41 -6.53 4.24
N PHE A 40 -0.52 -5.31 3.76
CA PHE A 40 -1.12 -4.21 4.51
C PHE A 40 -2.61 -4.13 4.19
N VAL A 41 -3.45 -4.06 5.21
CA VAL A 41 -4.90 -3.92 5.04
C VAL A 41 -5.38 -2.67 5.76
N THR A 42 -6.08 -1.81 5.03
CA THR A 42 -6.68 -0.61 5.61
C THR A 42 -7.96 -0.93 6.36
N HIS A 43 -8.12 -0.30 7.51
CA HIS A 43 -9.28 -0.45 8.38
C HIS A 43 -9.73 0.90 8.93
N VAL A 44 -10.79 0.88 9.71
CA VAL A 44 -11.26 2.03 10.46
C VAL A 44 -10.56 2.08 11.81
N TYR A 45 -9.93 3.21 12.10
CA TYR A 45 -9.34 3.53 13.40
C TYR A 45 -9.97 4.80 13.99
N LYS A 46 -10.35 4.74 15.23
CA LYS A 46 -10.69 5.93 16.00
C LYS A 46 -10.42 5.68 17.47
N ASN A 47 -9.50 6.44 18.04
CA ASN A 47 -9.19 6.36 19.44
C ASN A 47 -10.46 6.43 20.32
N ASN A 48 -10.54 5.62 21.34
CA ASN A 48 -11.68 5.44 22.26
C ASN A 48 -12.96 4.82 21.66
N TYR A 49 -13.04 4.63 20.33
CA TYR A 49 -14.23 4.06 19.68
C TYR A 49 -13.93 2.78 18.91
N LEU A 50 -12.95 2.80 18.02
CA LEU A 50 -12.52 1.66 17.19
C LEU A 50 -10.98 1.60 17.19
N PRO A 51 -10.35 1.03 18.22
CA PRO A 51 -8.91 1.15 18.46
C PRO A 51 -8.03 0.17 17.64
N PHE A 52 -8.61 -0.68 16.80
CA PHE A 52 -7.86 -1.77 16.15
C PHE A 52 -7.06 -1.32 14.92
N GLY A 53 -7.54 -0.39 14.14
CA GLY A 53 -6.84 0.23 13.01
C GLY A 53 -6.35 -0.73 11.91
N ASN A 54 -5.42 -0.22 11.10
CA ASN A 54 -4.82 -0.95 9.98
C ASN A 54 -3.96 -2.12 10.46
N THR A 55 -3.84 -3.15 9.63
CA THR A 55 -3.00 -4.32 9.90
C THR A 55 -1.88 -4.45 8.88
N LEU A 56 -0.73 -4.95 9.32
CA LEU A 56 0.40 -5.31 8.47
C LEU A 56 0.76 -6.77 8.72
N TRP A 57 0.25 -7.64 7.89
CA TRP A 57 0.47 -9.07 7.98
C TRP A 57 1.80 -9.47 7.38
N ARG A 58 2.62 -10.19 8.14
CA ARG A 58 3.91 -10.71 7.69
C ARG A 58 4.01 -12.20 7.99
N PHE A 59 4.59 -12.93 7.04
CA PHE A 59 4.88 -14.35 7.20
C PHE A 59 6.19 -14.54 7.96
N ASN A 60 6.19 -15.36 9.00
CA ASN A 60 7.35 -15.65 9.85
C ASN A 60 8.00 -17.01 9.57
N GLY A 61 7.55 -17.72 8.52
CA GLY A 61 7.97 -19.08 8.17
C GLY A 61 6.88 -20.12 8.43
N ASP A 62 6.02 -19.92 9.43
CA ASP A 62 4.95 -20.84 9.80
C ASP A 62 3.55 -20.26 9.55
N TYR A 63 3.34 -19.01 9.94
CA TYR A 63 2.05 -18.33 9.85
C TYR A 63 2.20 -16.83 9.64
N PHE A 64 1.10 -16.18 9.29
CA PHE A 64 1.02 -14.73 9.21
C PHE A 64 0.69 -14.12 10.58
N SER A 65 1.47 -13.11 10.99
CA SER A 65 1.22 -12.30 12.19
C SER A 65 1.02 -10.85 11.83
N ASP A 66 0.18 -10.14 12.60
CA ASP A 66 -0.03 -8.71 12.44
C ASP A 66 1.05 -7.91 13.19
N TYR A 67 1.76 -7.07 12.45
CA TYR A 67 2.81 -6.16 12.93
C TYR A 67 2.43 -4.67 12.76
N GLY A 68 1.17 -4.36 12.44
CA GLY A 68 0.75 -2.98 12.20
C GLY A 68 1.07 -2.02 13.33
N GLY A 69 0.86 -2.45 14.58
CA GLY A 69 1.23 -1.69 15.78
C GLY A 69 2.73 -1.59 16.00
N ASP A 70 3.45 -2.71 15.87
CA ASP A 70 4.90 -2.78 16.09
C ASP A 70 5.66 -1.88 15.10
N TYR A 71 5.14 -1.77 13.87
CA TYR A 71 5.75 -0.99 12.79
C TYR A 71 5.21 0.44 12.71
N GLY A 72 4.21 0.80 13.52
CA GLY A 72 3.69 2.16 13.61
C GLY A 72 2.76 2.58 12.47
N VAL A 73 2.11 1.64 11.78
CA VAL A 73 1.21 1.92 10.62
C VAL A 73 -0.26 1.65 10.90
N ASN A 74 -0.62 1.31 12.14
CA ASN A 74 -1.97 0.89 12.47
C ASN A 74 -2.97 2.05 12.63
N GLN A 75 -2.51 3.29 12.79
CA GLN A 75 -3.37 4.42 13.10
C GLN A 75 -3.51 5.37 11.90
N CYS A 76 -4.67 5.33 11.25
CA CYS A 76 -5.00 6.28 10.19
C CYS A 76 -6.52 6.30 9.97
N GLY A 77 -7.28 6.97 10.81
CA GLY A 77 -8.70 7.30 10.65
C GLY A 77 -9.56 6.25 9.94
N TRP A 78 -10.31 6.65 8.94
CA TRP A 78 -11.08 5.76 8.08
C TRP A 78 -10.29 5.47 6.79
N GLY A 79 -9.36 4.49 6.86
CA GLY A 79 -8.46 4.15 5.75
C GLY A 79 -9.17 3.48 4.58
N TRP A 80 -8.90 3.96 3.36
CA TRP A 80 -9.39 3.41 2.10
C TRP A 80 -8.27 2.84 1.26
N GLY A 81 -7.82 3.53 0.22
CA GLY A 81 -6.71 3.11 -0.59
C GLY A 81 -5.38 3.25 0.14
N ALA A 82 -4.45 2.32 -0.10
CA ALA A 82 -3.09 2.42 0.40
C ALA A 82 -2.09 2.05 -0.70
N LYS A 83 -0.88 2.63 -0.64
CA LYS A 83 0.20 2.32 -1.56
C LYS A 83 1.56 2.36 -0.88
N PHE A 84 2.33 1.28 -1.08
CA PHE A 84 3.76 1.31 -0.84
C PHE A 84 4.50 1.91 -2.04
N PHE A 85 5.44 2.81 -1.78
CA PHE A 85 6.26 3.45 -2.82
C PHE A 85 7.60 3.91 -2.27
N ASP A 86 8.57 4.12 -3.14
CA ASP A 86 9.90 4.56 -2.76
C ASP A 86 10.01 6.08 -2.92
N VAL A 87 9.91 6.79 -1.81
CA VAL A 87 9.83 8.26 -1.78
C VAL A 87 11.09 8.93 -2.35
N ASN A 88 12.25 8.32 -2.15
CA ASN A 88 13.54 8.96 -2.44
C ASN A 88 14.52 8.04 -3.19
N ASN A 89 14.05 7.01 -3.85
CA ASN A 89 14.87 6.02 -4.56
C ASN A 89 15.94 5.34 -3.68
N SER A 90 15.69 5.20 -2.39
CA SER A 90 16.59 4.49 -1.46
C SER A 90 16.47 2.97 -1.51
N GLY A 91 15.47 2.46 -2.22
CA GLY A 91 15.10 1.06 -2.21
C GLY A 91 14.29 0.65 -0.97
N VAL A 92 13.91 1.63 -0.13
CA VAL A 92 13.08 1.43 1.06
C VAL A 92 11.68 1.96 0.78
N LEU A 93 10.66 1.12 1.01
CA LEU A 93 9.28 1.48 0.74
C LEU A 93 8.65 2.21 1.93
N SER A 94 8.09 3.36 1.67
CA SER A 94 7.19 4.11 2.54
C SER A 94 5.74 3.79 2.19
N LEU A 95 4.78 4.21 3.01
CA LEU A 95 3.37 3.88 2.88
C LEU A 95 2.50 5.14 2.91
N TYR A 96 1.60 5.26 1.95
CA TYR A 96 0.54 6.25 1.97
C TYR A 96 -0.83 5.58 2.16
N VAL A 97 -1.71 6.22 2.95
CA VAL A 97 -3.08 5.75 3.19
C VAL A 97 -4.05 6.92 3.00
N ALA A 98 -4.97 6.77 2.08
CA ALA A 98 -6.07 7.71 1.88
C ALA A 98 -7.12 7.54 3.00
N ASN A 99 -7.56 8.65 3.57
CA ASN A 99 -8.42 8.69 4.74
C ASN A 99 -9.69 9.51 4.47
N GLY A 100 -10.70 9.28 5.29
CA GLY A 100 -11.92 10.07 5.32
C GLY A 100 -13.18 9.30 4.94
N PHE A 101 -14.34 9.70 5.51
CA PHE A 101 -15.59 9.02 5.19
C PHE A 101 -16.71 9.99 4.83
N ILE A 102 -17.32 10.66 5.80
CA ILE A 102 -18.43 11.58 5.56
C ILE A 102 -18.15 12.90 6.26
N ALA A 103 -18.00 13.97 5.47
CA ALA A 103 -17.84 15.31 5.98
C ALA A 103 -19.19 15.87 6.38
N GLY A 104 -19.31 16.21 7.65
CA GLY A 104 -20.45 16.86 8.25
C GLY A 104 -20.03 18.11 9.03
N ASP A 105 -20.81 18.50 10.02
CA ASP A 105 -20.46 19.55 10.97
C ASP A 105 -19.32 19.01 11.89
N PRO A 106 -18.09 19.54 11.83
CA PRO A 106 -16.95 19.02 12.61
C PRO A 106 -17.16 19.13 14.11
N GLN A 107 -18.11 19.96 14.57
CA GLN A 107 -18.49 20.06 15.98
C GLN A 107 -19.49 18.98 16.41
N LYS A 108 -20.01 18.17 15.48
CA LYS A 108 -21.03 17.15 15.74
C LYS A 108 -20.54 15.78 15.29
N SER A 109 -19.91 15.05 16.20
CA SER A 109 -19.37 13.72 15.92
C SER A 109 -20.45 12.64 15.86
N TYR A 110 -20.36 11.77 14.83
CA TYR A 110 -21.18 10.55 14.72
C TYR A 110 -20.51 9.32 15.34
N TRP A 111 -19.26 9.42 15.76
CA TRP A 111 -18.43 8.29 16.19
C TRP A 111 -19.05 7.44 17.30
N TYR A 112 -19.66 8.07 18.32
CA TYR A 112 -20.34 7.32 19.37
C TYR A 112 -21.45 6.42 18.83
N LYS A 113 -22.30 6.95 17.93
CA LYS A 113 -23.40 6.20 17.32
C LYS A 113 -22.87 5.05 16.46
N LEU A 114 -21.79 5.29 15.71
CA LEU A 114 -21.14 4.28 14.89
C LEU A 114 -20.51 3.17 15.75
N ALA A 115 -19.87 3.49 16.86
CA ALA A 115 -19.30 2.53 17.78
C ALA A 115 -20.37 1.62 18.40
N VAL A 116 -21.50 2.20 18.83
CA VAL A 116 -22.65 1.44 19.32
C VAL A 116 -23.20 0.53 18.22
N LEU A 117 -23.37 1.06 17.00
CA LEU A 117 -23.83 0.29 15.85
C LEU A 117 -22.90 -0.89 15.53
N SER A 118 -21.57 -0.65 15.54
CA SER A 118 -20.58 -1.70 15.24
C SER A 118 -20.58 -2.85 16.24
N SER A 119 -21.11 -2.63 17.43
CA SER A 119 -21.27 -3.63 18.48
C SER A 119 -22.61 -4.38 18.41
N ALA A 120 -23.52 -3.97 17.52
CA ALA A 120 -24.81 -4.59 17.36
C ALA A 120 -24.72 -5.93 16.58
N PRO A 121 -25.76 -6.79 16.69
CA PRO A 121 -25.84 -8.01 15.88
C PRO A 121 -25.71 -7.73 14.38
N GLN A 122 -25.10 -8.65 13.64
CA GLN A 122 -24.81 -8.51 12.20
C GLN A 122 -26.04 -8.09 11.37
N GLY A 123 -27.24 -8.62 11.69
CA GLY A 123 -28.47 -8.27 10.97
C GLY A 123 -28.89 -6.79 11.13
N ILE A 124 -28.44 -6.11 12.18
CA ILE A 124 -28.64 -4.68 12.38
C ILE A 124 -27.53 -3.90 11.64
N VAL A 125 -26.27 -4.30 11.82
CA VAL A 125 -25.12 -3.63 11.19
C VAL A 125 -25.23 -3.66 9.67
N SER A 126 -25.64 -4.78 9.09
CA SER A 126 -25.76 -4.95 7.63
C SER A 126 -26.97 -4.27 6.99
N SER A 127 -27.86 -3.68 7.77
CA SER A 127 -29.08 -3.07 7.25
C SER A 127 -29.18 -1.57 7.56
N PRO A 128 -28.95 -0.71 6.56
CA PRO A 128 -28.94 0.76 6.73
C PRO A 128 -30.22 1.34 7.36
N LYS A 129 -31.36 0.64 7.26
CA LYS A 129 -32.63 1.08 7.87
C LYS A 129 -32.57 1.18 9.41
N TYR A 130 -31.65 0.47 10.05
CA TYR A 130 -31.46 0.51 11.50
C TYR A 130 -30.38 1.50 11.94
N TRP A 131 -29.66 2.09 10.97
CA TRP A 131 -28.61 3.02 11.31
C TRP A 131 -29.20 4.34 11.83
N PRO A 132 -28.65 4.87 12.94
CA PRO A 132 -29.07 6.17 13.44
C PRO A 132 -28.87 7.25 12.37
N ASN A 133 -29.84 8.14 12.23
CA ASN A 133 -29.73 9.25 11.28
C ASN A 133 -28.52 10.12 11.63
N MET A 134 -27.70 10.42 10.64
CA MET A 134 -26.49 11.25 10.80
C MET A 134 -26.79 12.70 11.11
N LYS A 135 -27.91 13.28 10.58
CA LYS A 135 -28.34 14.66 10.82
C LYS A 135 -27.23 15.70 10.60
N GLY A 136 -26.40 15.51 9.57
CA GLY A 136 -25.24 16.36 9.29
C GLY A 136 -24.06 16.21 10.24
N GLN A 137 -24.00 15.14 11.06
CA GLN A 137 -22.86 14.85 11.91
C GLN A 137 -21.68 14.35 11.08
N ASP A 138 -20.46 14.61 11.57
CA ASP A 138 -19.21 14.22 10.96
C ASP A 138 -18.76 12.81 11.40
N VAL A 139 -18.15 12.09 10.45
CA VAL A 139 -17.40 10.86 10.73
C VAL A 139 -16.19 10.77 9.81
N SER A 140 -15.01 11.06 10.33
CA SER A 140 -13.74 11.15 9.56
C SER A 140 -13.81 12.01 8.31
N GLY A 141 -14.64 13.06 8.29
CA GLY A 141 -14.82 13.90 7.11
C GLY A 141 -13.79 15.01 6.97
N HIS A 142 -13.03 15.27 8.04
CA HIS A 142 -12.00 16.32 8.13
C HIS A 142 -10.66 15.77 8.64
N GLU A 143 -10.46 14.46 8.54
CA GLU A 143 -9.23 13.80 8.93
C GLU A 143 -8.26 13.74 7.72
N GLN A 144 -6.99 13.97 8.01
CA GLN A 144 -5.92 14.00 7.02
C GLN A 144 -5.55 12.59 6.54
N ASP A 145 -5.14 12.47 5.28
CA ASP A 145 -4.47 11.27 4.77
C ASP A 145 -3.16 11.01 5.53
N CYS A 146 -2.71 9.76 5.57
CA CYS A 146 -1.51 9.40 6.30
C CYS A 146 -0.35 9.09 5.37
N LEU A 147 0.82 9.65 5.68
CA LEU A 147 2.10 9.33 5.07
C LEU A 147 3.04 8.77 6.11
N PHE A 148 3.35 7.50 6.01
CA PHE A 148 4.28 6.80 6.87
C PHE A 148 5.60 6.60 6.17
N ILE A 149 6.67 7.24 6.65
CA ILE A 149 8.02 7.13 6.11
C ILE A 149 8.77 6.02 6.83
N ASN A 150 9.37 5.12 6.06
CA ASN A 150 10.25 4.06 6.53
C ASN A 150 11.72 4.48 6.32
N GLU A 151 12.49 4.55 7.38
CA GLU A 151 13.90 4.93 7.35
C GLU A 151 14.87 3.74 7.20
N GLY A 152 14.35 2.58 6.80
CA GLY A 152 15.15 1.38 6.50
C GLY A 152 15.28 0.38 7.65
N ASN A 153 14.59 0.61 8.77
CA ASN A 153 14.56 -0.28 9.94
C ASN A 153 13.22 -1.01 10.11
N ASN A 154 12.34 -0.95 9.10
CA ASN A 154 10.97 -1.45 9.11
C ASN A 154 10.06 -0.84 10.19
N ARG A 155 10.47 0.27 10.76
CA ARG A 155 9.64 1.12 11.59
C ARG A 155 9.24 2.34 10.79
N PHE A 156 7.95 2.60 10.75
CA PHE A 156 7.38 3.71 10.02
C PHE A 156 7.07 4.86 10.99
N TYR A 157 7.31 6.06 10.53
CA TYR A 157 7.01 7.30 11.25
C TYR A 157 5.94 8.07 10.50
N ASP A 158 4.97 8.59 11.22
CA ASP A 158 3.91 9.41 10.63
C ASP A 158 4.43 10.82 10.30
N TYR A 159 4.56 11.11 9.03
CA TYR A 159 4.99 12.38 8.45
C TYR A 159 3.85 13.19 7.85
N SER A 160 2.61 12.82 8.10
CA SER A 160 1.43 13.43 7.45
C SER A 160 1.35 14.93 7.65
N ASN A 161 1.71 15.42 8.85
CA ASN A 161 1.71 16.84 9.18
C ASN A 161 2.86 17.62 8.54
N ASP A 162 3.99 16.97 8.29
CA ASP A 162 5.22 17.60 7.77
C ASP A 162 5.26 17.55 6.23
N ALA A 163 4.44 16.71 5.61
CA ALA A 163 4.45 16.46 4.17
C ALA A 163 3.59 17.42 3.34
N ASP A 164 3.02 18.45 3.95
CA ASP A 164 2.12 19.43 3.30
C ASP A 164 0.97 18.76 2.50
N LEU A 165 0.39 17.72 3.07
CA LEU A 165 -0.73 16.99 2.48
C LEU A 165 -2.07 17.74 2.61
N GLN A 166 -2.07 18.92 3.26
CA GLN A 166 -3.26 19.72 3.55
C GLN A 166 -3.45 20.83 2.53
N ILE A 167 -3.83 20.52 1.32
CA ILE A 167 -4.04 21.55 0.28
C ILE A 167 -5.42 22.19 0.37
N ASP A 168 -6.39 21.49 0.94
CA ASP A 168 -7.78 21.99 1.03
C ASP A 168 -8.40 21.54 2.36
N GLN A 169 -8.44 22.43 3.34
CA GLN A 169 -8.92 22.11 4.71
C GLN A 169 -10.39 21.67 4.76
N ASP A 170 -11.13 21.84 3.68
CA ASP A 170 -12.58 21.71 3.74
C ASP A 170 -13.12 20.30 3.53
N ARG A 171 -12.47 19.39 2.82
CA ARG A 171 -12.97 18.00 2.62
C ARG A 171 -11.93 17.09 2.01
N LEU A 172 -11.10 16.48 2.81
CA LEU A 172 -10.29 15.34 2.37
C LEU A 172 -11.09 14.04 2.57
N LEU A 173 -11.70 13.53 1.52
CA LEU A 173 -12.41 12.25 1.54
C LEU A 173 -11.69 11.30 0.58
N GLY A 174 -10.44 10.97 0.90
CA GLY A 174 -9.58 10.13 0.10
C GLY A 174 -10.20 8.74 -0.16
N ARG A 175 -10.05 8.23 -1.37
CA ARG A 175 -10.52 6.89 -1.75
C ARG A 175 -9.44 6.11 -2.47
N GLY A 176 -9.30 6.30 -3.76
CA GLY A 176 -8.33 5.60 -4.58
C GLY A 176 -6.97 6.26 -4.55
N VAL A 177 -5.92 5.44 -4.48
CA VAL A 177 -4.53 5.88 -4.51
C VAL A 177 -3.78 5.14 -5.61
N ALA A 178 -3.00 5.86 -6.41
CA ALA A 178 -2.10 5.27 -7.37
C ALA A 178 -0.73 5.96 -7.36
N VAL A 179 0.29 5.20 -7.72
CA VAL A 179 1.69 5.67 -7.82
C VAL A 179 2.12 5.65 -9.28
N LEU A 180 2.78 6.70 -9.72
CA LEU A 180 3.30 6.78 -11.09
C LEU A 180 4.53 7.68 -11.17
N ASP A 181 5.41 7.38 -12.13
CA ASP A 181 6.46 8.30 -12.57
C ASP A 181 6.04 8.96 -13.88
N TYR A 182 5.28 10.06 -13.78
CA TYR A 182 4.71 10.74 -14.96
C TYR A 182 5.73 11.57 -15.74
N LEU A 183 6.88 11.87 -15.14
CA LEU A 183 7.99 12.59 -15.79
C LEU A 183 9.02 11.64 -16.39
N ASN A 184 8.95 10.35 -16.14
CA ASN A 184 9.93 9.33 -16.55
C ASN A 184 11.37 9.64 -16.08
N ASN A 185 11.49 10.22 -14.91
CA ASN A 185 12.76 10.64 -14.32
C ASN A 185 13.12 9.90 -13.02
N GLY A 186 12.35 8.87 -12.67
CA GLY A 186 12.52 8.08 -11.45
C GLY A 186 11.86 8.66 -10.21
N SER A 187 11.30 9.86 -10.29
CA SER A 187 10.56 10.44 -9.16
C SER A 187 9.13 9.92 -9.16
N GLN A 188 8.79 9.13 -8.17
CA GLN A 188 7.43 8.63 -8.00
C GLN A 188 6.51 9.72 -7.45
N ALA A 189 5.34 9.86 -8.04
CA ALA A 189 4.26 10.73 -7.58
C ALA A 189 3.07 9.91 -7.11
N LEU A 190 2.28 10.47 -6.20
CA LEU A 190 1.02 9.90 -5.74
C LEU A 190 -0.14 10.64 -6.38
N THR A 191 -1.14 9.92 -6.88
CA THR A 191 -2.44 10.49 -7.21
C THR A 191 -3.51 9.94 -6.29
N VAL A 192 -4.35 10.82 -5.79
CA VAL A 192 -5.42 10.49 -4.84
C VAL A 192 -6.74 11.00 -5.40
N SER A 193 -7.72 10.10 -5.50
CA SER A 193 -9.09 10.48 -5.82
C SER A 193 -9.87 10.76 -4.54
N ASN A 194 -10.60 11.87 -4.50
CA ASN A 194 -11.43 12.24 -3.37
C ASN A 194 -12.92 12.14 -3.71
N GLN A 195 -13.71 11.63 -2.80
CA GLN A 195 -15.16 11.64 -2.92
C GLN A 195 -15.67 13.08 -2.73
N LEU A 196 -16.47 13.58 -3.69
CA LEU A 196 -17.01 14.94 -3.67
C LEU A 196 -15.96 16.06 -3.61
N GLY A 197 -14.70 15.75 -3.97
CA GLY A 197 -13.57 16.67 -3.97
C GLY A 197 -12.74 16.56 -5.25
N ARG A 198 -11.67 17.38 -5.31
CA ARG A 198 -10.72 17.34 -6.41
C ARG A 198 -9.80 16.13 -6.28
N ALA A 199 -9.36 15.56 -7.39
CA ALA A 199 -8.22 14.63 -7.37
C ALA A 199 -6.91 15.42 -7.15
N TYR A 200 -5.99 14.84 -6.40
CA TYR A 200 -4.68 15.43 -6.14
C TYR A 200 -3.57 14.61 -6.81
N LEU A 201 -2.54 15.33 -7.24
CA LEU A 201 -1.26 14.78 -7.65
C LEU A 201 -0.19 15.34 -6.73
N TYR A 202 0.27 14.51 -5.79
CA TYR A 202 1.38 14.85 -4.89
C TYR A 202 2.71 14.53 -5.56
N LYS A 203 3.52 15.55 -5.71
CA LYS A 203 4.87 15.46 -6.28
C LYS A 203 5.89 15.49 -5.16
N ILE A 204 6.87 14.60 -5.23
CA ILE A 204 8.02 14.65 -4.36
C ILE A 204 8.94 15.77 -4.82
N THR A 205 9.20 16.75 -3.96
CA THR A 205 9.97 17.97 -4.30
C THR A 205 11.42 17.93 -3.85
N HIS A 206 11.84 16.91 -3.07
CA HIS A 206 13.22 16.81 -2.64
C HIS A 206 14.14 16.44 -3.78
N LEU A 207 15.31 17.10 -3.83
CA LEU A 207 16.39 16.73 -4.74
C LEU A 207 16.88 15.33 -4.36
N ASN A 208 16.49 14.35 -5.17
CA ASN A 208 16.89 12.98 -5.00
C ASN A 208 18.13 12.72 -5.87
N THR A 209 19.24 12.41 -5.23
CA THR A 209 20.50 12.05 -5.90
C THR A 209 20.69 10.54 -5.99
N ASN A 210 19.78 9.75 -5.45
CA ASN A 210 19.85 8.31 -5.48
C ASN A 210 19.61 7.75 -6.88
N ASN A 211 20.31 6.68 -7.20
CA ASN A 211 20.10 5.96 -8.44
C ASN A 211 18.80 5.13 -8.40
N TRP A 212 18.28 4.83 -9.58
CA TRP A 212 17.09 4.03 -9.76
C TRP A 212 17.13 3.23 -11.07
N ILE A 213 16.22 2.29 -11.22
CA ILE A 213 15.98 1.59 -12.47
C ILE A 213 14.50 1.21 -12.57
N GLY A 214 13.95 1.29 -13.78
CA GLY A 214 12.57 0.91 -14.05
C GLY A 214 12.44 -0.12 -15.17
N PHE A 215 11.37 -0.92 -15.13
CA PHE A 215 11.13 -1.97 -16.10
C PHE A 215 9.69 -1.96 -16.60
N LYS A 216 9.52 -1.85 -17.94
CA LYS A 216 8.30 -2.20 -18.63
C LYS A 216 8.42 -3.64 -19.11
N LEU A 217 7.58 -4.52 -18.59
CA LEU A 217 7.61 -5.94 -18.91
C LEU A 217 6.53 -6.28 -19.94
N ILE A 218 6.86 -7.18 -20.87
CA ILE A 218 5.95 -7.65 -21.93
C ILE A 218 5.97 -9.17 -21.96
N GLY A 219 4.86 -9.80 -21.58
CA GLY A 219 4.70 -11.25 -21.67
C GLY A 219 4.56 -11.73 -23.12
N THR A 220 5.02 -12.94 -23.37
CA THR A 220 4.86 -13.67 -24.65
C THR A 220 4.09 -14.98 -24.46
N LYS A 221 4.48 -15.78 -23.46
CA LYS A 221 3.72 -16.93 -22.95
C LYS A 221 2.87 -16.56 -21.75
N SER A 222 3.38 -15.66 -20.94
CA SER A 222 2.61 -15.00 -19.88
C SER A 222 1.59 -14.02 -20.48
N ASN A 223 0.68 -13.49 -19.64
CA ASN A 223 -0.19 -12.40 -20.07
C ASN A 223 0.65 -11.22 -20.56
N ARG A 224 0.16 -10.51 -21.60
CA ARG A 224 0.88 -9.45 -22.29
C ARG A 224 1.39 -8.34 -21.36
N ASP A 225 0.58 -7.98 -20.37
CA ASP A 225 0.89 -6.89 -19.42
C ASP A 225 1.77 -7.37 -18.26
N ALA A 226 2.23 -8.62 -18.33
CA ALA A 226 3.14 -9.25 -17.35
C ALA A 226 2.65 -9.20 -15.91
N VAL A 227 1.34 -9.06 -15.66
CA VAL A 227 0.77 -9.07 -14.32
C VAL A 227 1.09 -10.37 -13.62
N GLY A 228 1.62 -10.30 -12.39
CA GLY A 228 2.10 -11.42 -11.61
C GLY A 228 3.59 -11.76 -11.84
N VAL A 229 4.31 -10.97 -12.65
CA VAL A 229 5.78 -11.12 -12.71
C VAL A 229 6.40 -10.69 -11.39
N LYS A 230 7.27 -11.53 -10.86
CA LYS A 230 8.15 -11.21 -9.74
C LYS A 230 9.55 -10.91 -10.27
N MET A 231 10.13 -9.78 -9.86
CA MET A 231 11.50 -9.39 -10.21
C MET A 231 12.35 -9.23 -8.94
N GLU A 232 13.56 -9.77 -9.01
CA GLU A 232 14.56 -9.66 -7.95
C GLU A 232 15.78 -8.92 -8.46
N ILE A 233 16.25 -7.93 -7.69
CA ILE A 233 17.49 -7.21 -7.92
C ILE A 233 18.43 -7.44 -6.73
N THR A 234 19.67 -7.83 -6.99
CA THR A 234 20.71 -7.99 -5.98
C THR A 234 21.74 -6.86 -6.13
N LEU A 235 21.96 -6.14 -5.03
CA LEU A 235 22.98 -5.10 -4.87
C LEU A 235 23.91 -5.55 -3.73
N GLN A 236 25.19 -5.73 -3.96
CA GLN A 236 26.17 -6.14 -2.94
C GLN A 236 25.59 -7.11 -1.89
N ASN A 237 25.04 -6.57 -0.80
CA ASN A 237 24.49 -7.36 0.31
C ASN A 237 22.96 -7.20 0.46
N LYS A 238 22.28 -6.55 -0.50
CA LYS A 238 20.83 -6.29 -0.43
C LYS A 238 20.10 -6.93 -1.61
N LYS A 239 19.08 -7.69 -1.31
CA LYS A 239 18.13 -8.22 -2.28
C LYS A 239 16.83 -7.43 -2.19
N MET A 240 16.35 -6.97 -3.32
CA MET A 240 15.06 -6.27 -3.44
C MET A 240 14.14 -7.08 -4.34
N ILE A 241 12.88 -7.18 -3.94
CA ILE A 241 11.85 -7.89 -4.69
C ILE A 241 10.71 -6.92 -4.98
N ARG A 242 10.21 -6.94 -6.21
CA ARG A 242 8.96 -6.28 -6.60
C ARG A 242 8.14 -7.24 -7.44
N GLU A 243 6.85 -7.18 -7.26
CA GLU A 243 5.89 -7.94 -8.04
C GLU A 243 4.99 -6.98 -8.82
N LEU A 244 4.75 -7.29 -10.07
CA LEU A 244 3.88 -6.46 -10.92
C LEU A 244 2.42 -6.74 -10.57
N TYR A 245 1.90 -5.92 -9.68
CA TYR A 245 0.53 -5.99 -9.19
C TYR A 245 -0.13 -4.60 -9.22
N PRO A 246 -0.53 -4.09 -10.42
CA PRO A 246 -0.96 -2.70 -10.55
C PRO A 246 -2.35 -2.42 -9.94
N LEU A 247 -3.19 -3.46 -9.79
CA LEU A 247 -4.60 -3.35 -9.41
C LEU A 247 -4.80 -3.37 -7.89
N ASN A 248 -4.52 -2.27 -7.22
CA ASN A 248 -4.72 -2.11 -5.78
C ASN A 248 -4.96 -0.62 -5.46
N GLY A 249 -4.92 -0.22 -4.21
CA GLY A 249 -5.14 1.17 -3.81
C GLY A 249 -6.60 1.60 -3.86
N TYR A 250 -7.53 0.66 -3.62
CA TYR A 250 -8.98 0.87 -3.60
C TYR A 250 -9.55 1.36 -4.95
N SER A 251 -9.88 0.43 -5.83
CA SER A 251 -10.41 0.70 -7.18
C SER A 251 -9.51 1.61 -8.01
N SER A 252 -8.20 1.48 -7.85
CA SER A 252 -7.18 2.24 -8.54
C SER A 252 -6.22 1.34 -9.29
N GLN A 253 -5.47 1.94 -10.20
CA GLN A 253 -4.39 1.29 -10.92
C GLN A 253 -3.16 2.19 -10.94
N SER A 254 -2.04 1.67 -10.44
CA SER A 254 -0.74 2.32 -10.52
C SER A 254 -0.07 2.11 -11.87
N ASP A 255 1.05 2.78 -12.08
CA ASP A 255 1.92 2.52 -13.23
C ASP A 255 2.23 1.02 -13.34
N SER A 256 2.13 0.48 -14.51
CA SER A 256 2.42 -0.93 -14.81
C SER A 256 3.91 -1.23 -14.95
N ARG A 257 4.78 -0.26 -14.70
CA ARG A 257 6.23 -0.44 -14.68
C ARG A 257 6.71 -0.75 -13.26
N LEU A 258 7.60 -1.73 -13.15
CA LEU A 258 8.30 -1.96 -11.90
C LEU A 258 9.37 -0.88 -11.70
N HIS A 259 9.48 -0.37 -10.49
CA HIS A 259 10.43 0.65 -10.09
C HIS A 259 11.27 0.17 -8.91
N PHE A 260 12.58 0.39 -8.99
CA PHE A 260 13.55 0.07 -7.94
C PHE A 260 14.42 1.29 -7.68
N GLY A 261 14.32 1.89 -6.50
CA GLY A 261 15.33 2.79 -6.00
C GLY A 261 16.57 1.99 -5.57
N LEU A 262 17.74 2.50 -5.86
CA LEU A 262 19.00 1.79 -5.66
C LEU A 262 19.89 2.48 -4.62
N GLY A 263 19.44 3.61 -4.06
CA GLY A 263 20.27 4.43 -3.19
C GLY A 263 21.54 4.90 -3.92
N ASN A 264 22.66 4.81 -3.27
CA ASN A 264 23.96 5.19 -3.83
C ASN A 264 24.64 4.09 -4.67
N ALA A 265 23.97 2.94 -4.89
CA ALA A 265 24.56 1.88 -5.69
C ALA A 265 24.72 2.33 -7.15
N ASP A 266 25.90 2.15 -7.70
CA ASP A 266 26.29 2.51 -9.06
C ASP A 266 26.19 1.33 -10.05
N ARG A 267 25.95 0.12 -9.55
CA ARG A 267 25.78 -1.09 -10.34
C ARG A 267 24.85 -2.09 -9.67
N ILE A 268 24.29 -2.96 -10.49
CA ILE A 268 23.47 -4.09 -10.07
C ILE A 268 24.29 -5.36 -10.29
N GLU A 269 24.31 -6.27 -9.32
CA GLU A 269 25.04 -7.53 -9.45
C GLU A 269 24.24 -8.58 -10.22
N LYS A 270 22.92 -8.62 -9.96
CA LYS A 270 22.05 -9.63 -10.56
C LYS A 270 20.62 -9.15 -10.67
N ILE A 271 19.97 -9.49 -11.79
CA ILE A 271 18.54 -9.26 -12.01
C ILE A 271 17.89 -10.57 -12.46
N ASN A 272 16.93 -11.06 -11.69
CA ASN A 272 16.12 -12.22 -12.04
C ASN A 272 14.68 -11.81 -12.26
N ILE A 273 14.07 -12.32 -13.32
CA ILE A 273 12.65 -12.15 -13.64
C ILE A 273 11.99 -13.53 -13.60
N TYR A 274 10.94 -13.66 -12.80
CA TYR A 274 10.10 -14.86 -12.71
C TYR A 274 8.77 -14.57 -13.38
N TRP A 275 8.57 -15.15 -14.53
CA TRP A 275 7.37 -14.95 -15.34
C TRP A 275 6.22 -15.87 -14.89
N PRO A 276 4.94 -15.46 -14.99
CA PRO A 276 3.80 -16.32 -14.67
C PRO A 276 3.74 -17.63 -15.49
N SER A 277 4.38 -17.68 -16.65
CA SER A 277 4.54 -18.90 -17.44
C SER A 277 5.40 -19.97 -16.77
N GLY A 278 6.06 -19.64 -15.65
CA GLY A 278 7.06 -20.48 -14.96
C GLY A 278 8.49 -20.26 -15.47
N LYS A 279 8.70 -19.45 -16.51
CA LYS A 279 10.04 -19.15 -17.03
C LYS A 279 10.80 -18.24 -16.06
N LYS A 280 12.08 -18.54 -15.86
CA LYS A 280 13.04 -17.66 -15.22
C LYS A 280 13.95 -17.05 -16.29
N GLN A 281 14.10 -15.73 -16.27
CA GLN A 281 14.98 -14.97 -17.14
C GLN A 281 15.96 -14.16 -16.30
N GLU A 282 17.25 -14.21 -16.66
CA GLU A 282 18.29 -13.42 -16.00
C GLU A 282 18.76 -12.32 -16.96
N LEU A 283 18.85 -11.08 -16.47
CA LEU A 283 19.39 -9.98 -17.25
C LEU A 283 20.86 -9.77 -16.90
N GLN A 284 21.60 -9.22 -17.88
CA GLN A 284 23.00 -8.83 -17.68
C GLN A 284 23.13 -7.73 -16.64
N SER A 285 24.22 -7.74 -15.88
CA SER A 285 24.44 -6.82 -14.78
C SER A 285 24.94 -5.42 -15.21
N ASP A 286 25.37 -5.24 -16.45
CA ASP A 286 25.85 -3.97 -17.01
C ASP A 286 24.72 -3.06 -17.54
N ILE A 287 23.52 -3.30 -17.09
CA ILE A 287 22.31 -2.54 -17.45
C ILE A 287 22.42 -1.08 -16.98
N LYS A 288 22.09 -0.15 -17.87
CA LYS A 288 22.18 1.29 -17.57
C LYS A 288 21.16 1.72 -16.51
N LEU A 289 21.61 2.42 -15.48
CA LEU A 289 20.77 2.97 -14.42
C LEU A 289 20.06 4.28 -14.86
N ASN A 290 19.15 4.74 -14.02
CA ASN A 290 18.43 6.01 -14.14
C ASN A 290 17.58 6.10 -15.43
N MET A 291 17.00 4.98 -15.83
CA MET A 291 16.09 4.91 -16.96
C MET A 291 15.15 3.71 -16.90
N TYR A 292 14.13 3.73 -17.74
CA TYR A 292 13.22 2.60 -17.98
C TYR A 292 13.73 1.69 -19.08
N HIS A 293 13.72 0.38 -18.83
CA HIS A 293 14.03 -0.67 -19.79
C HIS A 293 12.76 -1.42 -20.20
N THR A 294 12.62 -1.73 -21.48
CA THR A 294 11.54 -2.62 -21.95
C THR A 294 12.12 -4.02 -22.09
N ILE A 295 11.60 -4.96 -21.31
CA ILE A 295 12.01 -6.36 -21.32
C ILE A 295 10.86 -7.22 -21.83
N LYS A 296 11.13 -8.05 -22.80
CA LYS A 296 10.19 -9.02 -23.34
C LYS A 296 10.52 -10.40 -22.80
N GLU A 297 9.50 -11.16 -22.43
CA GLU A 297 9.65 -12.56 -22.05
C GLU A 297 10.27 -13.33 -23.20
N GLU A 298 11.37 -14.04 -22.95
CA GLU A 298 12.01 -14.90 -23.94
C GLU A 298 11.10 -16.10 -24.28
N LEU A 299 11.18 -16.61 -25.49
CA LEU A 299 10.38 -17.75 -25.97
C LEU A 299 10.81 -19.09 -25.35
#